data_5637a45d0e017e169a20c0c53a133243
#
_entry.id   5637a45d0e017e169a20c0c53a133243
#
_cell.length_a   1.000
_cell.length_b   1.000
_cell.length_c   1.000
_cell.angle_alpha   90.00
_cell.angle_beta   90.00
_cell.angle_gamma   90.00
#
_symmetry.space_group_name_H-M   'P 1'
#
loop_
_entity.id
_entity.type
_entity.pdbx_description
1 polymer ?
#
loop_
_entity_poly.entity_id
_entity_poly.type
_entity_poly.pdbx_seq_one_letter_code
_entity_poly.pdbx_strand_id
1 'polypeptide(L)'
;MSYVDAYFDRDADIIRVVERNDGKRLYTEYPVKYTFYYDDPRGKHRSIYGDPITRIVSKSTKDFRKELAINNKRKLFESDINPIFQCLSENYLNQDAPKLNVAFFDIETDFDPERGFADPSDPFMPITAITVHLQWLDALITLAVPPKTLTMAEAKEQCKEWGEECVLFEKEADMLQAFLDLIEDSDIITGWNSEGYDIPYTVNRVSRVLSKDDTRRFCLWKQLPKKREYEKYGKSAETYDLVGRVHLDSLELYRKYTYEERHTYRLDAIGELEVGEKKTVYEGTLDQLYNNDFRTFIEYNRQDVALLDKLDKKLRFIDLSNELAHANTVLLQTTMGAVAVTEQAIVNEAHRRGMRVPNRPKRDPEASTAAGAYVAFPKKGLHKWIGSMDLNSLYPSVIRALNMDPATIVGQLRPTLTEEYLNEAMNLQKKSFAGAWEGKFGTLEYEAVMDEKRDVALTVDWENGTEDVLSGAEIYKMIFESNKPWMLSSNGTIFTTEHEGVIPGLLKRWYQERKELQAQLKKAKDANNKIEIEYWDKRQLVKKINLNSLYGAILNPGCRF
;
A
#
# COMPACT_ATOMS: atom_id res chain seq x y z
N MET A 1 23.19 0.87 -4.37
CA MET A 1 22.44 2.13 -4.57
C MET A 1 20.97 1.78 -4.54
N SER A 2 20.18 2.52 -3.77
CA SER A 2 18.76 2.20 -3.59
C SER A 2 17.92 3.46 -3.73
N TYR A 3 16.78 3.34 -4.42
CA TYR A 3 15.92 4.47 -4.70
C TYR A 3 15.14 4.93 -3.45
N VAL A 4 14.78 6.20 -3.43
CA VAL A 4 13.87 6.80 -2.46
C VAL A 4 12.53 7.06 -3.11
N ASP A 5 12.55 7.75 -4.25
CA ASP A 5 11.37 8.07 -5.06
C ASP A 5 11.74 8.17 -6.54
N ALA A 6 10.74 8.16 -7.41
CA ALA A 6 10.94 8.32 -8.84
C ALA A 6 9.81 9.14 -9.49
N TYR A 7 10.18 9.89 -10.51
CA TYR A 7 9.27 10.76 -11.24
C TYR A 7 9.38 10.54 -12.75
N PHE A 8 8.24 10.36 -13.40
CA PHE A 8 8.18 10.30 -14.86
C PHE A 8 8.06 11.71 -15.44
N ASP A 9 9.17 12.20 -15.98
CA ASP A 9 9.22 13.44 -16.76
C ASP A 9 8.76 13.15 -18.19
N ARG A 10 7.49 13.47 -18.45
CA ARG A 10 6.84 13.16 -19.74
C ARG A 10 7.33 14.04 -20.88
N ASP A 11 7.85 15.22 -20.59
CA ASP A 11 8.33 16.17 -21.59
C ASP A 11 9.71 15.76 -22.11
N ALA A 12 10.52 15.21 -21.21
CA ALA A 12 11.86 14.69 -21.54
C ALA A 12 11.89 13.18 -21.89
N ASP A 13 10.78 12.45 -21.76
CA ASP A 13 10.68 10.98 -21.91
C ASP A 13 11.71 10.21 -21.03
N ILE A 14 11.91 10.68 -19.79
CA ILE A 14 12.83 10.06 -18.83
C ILE A 14 12.16 9.76 -17.49
N ILE A 15 12.68 8.75 -16.80
CA ILE A 15 12.39 8.51 -15.39
C ILE A 15 13.54 9.09 -14.57
N ARG A 16 13.21 10.08 -13.73
CA ARG A 16 14.14 10.65 -12.75
C ARG A 16 14.01 9.87 -11.46
N VAL A 17 15.11 9.39 -10.95
CA VAL A 17 15.17 8.63 -9.68
C VAL A 17 16.04 9.39 -8.70
N VAL A 18 15.56 9.58 -7.49
CA VAL A 18 16.36 10.01 -6.36
C VAL A 18 16.75 8.79 -5.54
N GLU A 19 18.02 8.70 -5.22
CA GLU A 19 18.64 7.60 -4.49
C GLU A 19 19.27 8.11 -3.20
N ARG A 20 19.43 7.22 -2.23
CA ARG A 20 20.23 7.47 -1.02
C ARG A 20 21.31 6.40 -0.92
N ASN A 21 22.56 6.82 -0.78
CA ASN A 21 23.70 5.91 -0.60
C ASN A 21 24.66 6.52 0.42
N ASP A 22 24.94 5.78 1.50
CA ASP A 22 25.83 6.21 2.59
C ASP A 22 25.51 7.65 3.10
N GLY A 23 24.23 7.93 3.29
CA GLY A 23 23.74 9.24 3.74
C GLY A 23 23.72 10.33 2.67
N LYS A 24 24.22 10.09 1.45
CA LYS A 24 24.23 11.08 0.36
C LYS A 24 23.05 10.88 -0.58
N ARG A 25 22.39 11.96 -0.94
CA ARG A 25 21.37 11.97 -1.99
C ARG A 25 22.02 12.03 -3.36
N LEU A 26 21.59 11.15 -4.25
CA LEU A 26 22.05 11.05 -5.63
C LEU A 26 20.85 11.14 -6.58
N TYR A 27 21.10 11.53 -7.82
CA TYR A 27 20.09 11.69 -8.85
C TYR A 27 20.50 10.88 -10.07
N THR A 28 19.62 9.99 -10.52
CA THR A 28 19.86 9.15 -11.71
C THR A 28 18.69 9.31 -12.68
N GLU A 29 19.01 9.27 -13.98
CA GLU A 29 18.03 9.40 -15.05
C GLU A 29 18.05 8.16 -15.93
N TYR A 30 16.88 7.63 -16.25
CA TYR A 30 16.71 6.49 -17.14
C TYR A 30 15.79 6.86 -18.30
N PRO A 31 16.12 6.46 -19.54
CA PRO A 31 15.20 6.61 -20.66
C PRO A 31 13.97 5.74 -20.45
N VAL A 32 12.79 6.26 -20.79
CA VAL A 32 11.55 5.47 -20.71
C VAL A 32 11.56 4.40 -21.79
N LYS A 33 11.21 3.18 -21.40
CA LYS A 33 11.06 2.06 -22.33
C LYS A 33 9.59 1.89 -22.70
N TYR A 34 9.23 2.32 -23.87
CA TYR A 34 7.90 2.14 -24.42
C TYR A 34 7.77 0.77 -25.08
N THR A 35 7.47 -0.24 -24.28
CA THR A 35 7.38 -1.64 -24.73
C THR A 35 6.03 -2.21 -24.39
N PHE A 36 5.44 -2.95 -25.33
CA PHE A 36 4.29 -3.80 -25.10
C PHE A 36 4.36 -5.04 -26.01
N TYR A 37 3.46 -5.98 -25.81
CA TYR A 37 3.39 -7.19 -26.60
C TYR A 37 1.96 -7.40 -27.11
N TYR A 38 1.80 -8.16 -28.17
CA TYR A 38 0.51 -8.59 -28.70
C TYR A 38 0.55 -10.06 -29.09
N ASP A 39 -0.62 -10.69 -29.14
CA ASP A 39 -0.81 -12.07 -29.56
C ASP A 39 -0.35 -12.28 -31.02
N ASP A 40 0.56 -13.23 -31.22
CA ASP A 40 1.10 -13.57 -32.53
C ASP A 40 1.58 -15.03 -32.50
N PRO A 41 1.01 -15.93 -33.34
CA PRO A 41 1.42 -17.33 -33.41
C PRO A 41 2.91 -17.53 -33.73
N ARG A 42 3.56 -16.53 -34.32
CA ARG A 42 4.99 -16.54 -34.64
C ARG A 42 5.85 -15.82 -33.61
N GLY A 43 5.22 -15.37 -32.51
CA GLY A 43 5.89 -14.61 -31.46
C GLY A 43 7.01 -15.39 -30.77
N LYS A 44 8.09 -14.68 -30.44
CA LYS A 44 9.26 -15.24 -29.77
C LYS A 44 9.19 -15.19 -28.24
N HIS A 45 8.27 -14.42 -27.70
CA HIS A 45 8.04 -14.29 -26.26
C HIS A 45 6.83 -15.12 -25.83
N ARG A 46 6.64 -15.30 -24.54
CA ARG A 46 5.51 -16.07 -23.98
C ARG A 46 4.71 -15.21 -23.00
N SER A 47 3.39 -15.32 -23.08
CA SER A 47 2.50 -14.82 -22.05
C SER A 47 2.48 -15.74 -20.83
N ILE A 48 1.89 -15.31 -19.72
CA ILE A 48 1.65 -16.19 -18.55
C ILE A 48 0.78 -17.40 -18.92
N TYR A 49 -0.07 -17.30 -19.96
CA TYR A 49 -0.91 -18.39 -20.48
C TYR A 49 -0.15 -19.36 -21.40
N GLY A 50 1.13 -19.11 -21.65
CA GLY A 50 1.93 -19.89 -22.58
C GLY A 50 1.80 -19.46 -24.05
N ASP A 51 0.91 -18.52 -24.37
CA ASP A 51 0.69 -18.04 -25.74
C ASP A 51 1.93 -17.35 -26.30
N PRO A 52 2.26 -17.58 -27.59
CA PRO A 52 3.32 -16.86 -28.26
C PRO A 52 2.90 -15.40 -28.50
N ILE A 53 3.80 -14.46 -28.21
CA ILE A 53 3.57 -13.03 -28.34
C ILE A 53 4.75 -12.33 -28.99
N THR A 54 4.48 -11.25 -29.71
CA THR A 54 5.50 -10.44 -30.38
C THR A 54 5.68 -9.10 -29.65
N ARG A 55 6.92 -8.70 -29.47
CA ARG A 55 7.33 -7.47 -28.81
C ARG A 55 7.32 -6.28 -29.75
N ILE A 56 6.75 -5.16 -29.31
CA ILE A 56 6.87 -3.84 -29.93
C ILE A 56 7.70 -2.94 -28.99
N VAL A 57 8.63 -2.21 -29.57
CA VAL A 57 9.42 -1.19 -28.87
C VAL A 57 9.25 0.12 -29.63
N SER A 58 8.82 1.15 -28.94
CA SER A 58 8.63 2.49 -29.49
C SER A 58 9.70 3.44 -28.94
N LYS A 59 10.03 4.48 -29.69
CA LYS A 59 11.07 5.44 -29.32
C LYS A 59 10.56 6.63 -28.52
N SER A 60 9.24 6.85 -28.53
CA SER A 60 8.60 8.01 -27.85
C SER A 60 7.19 7.66 -27.43
N THR A 61 6.61 8.46 -26.53
CA THR A 61 5.19 8.40 -26.17
C THR A 61 4.26 8.49 -27.38
N LYS A 62 4.62 9.33 -28.37
CA LYS A 62 3.82 9.51 -29.58
C LYS A 62 3.80 8.24 -30.44
N ASP A 63 4.97 7.63 -30.67
CA ASP A 63 5.08 6.38 -31.42
C ASP A 63 4.38 5.23 -30.70
N PHE A 64 4.53 5.16 -29.38
CA PHE A 64 3.86 4.16 -28.55
C PHE A 64 2.35 4.21 -28.70
N ARG A 65 1.75 5.41 -28.62
CA ARG A 65 0.30 5.59 -28.81
C ARG A 65 -0.16 5.21 -30.22
N LYS A 66 0.66 5.50 -31.24
CA LYS A 66 0.39 5.10 -32.62
C LYS A 66 0.38 3.58 -32.78
N GLU A 67 1.40 2.90 -32.23
CA GLU A 67 1.50 1.44 -32.26
C GLU A 67 0.34 0.76 -31.50
N LEU A 68 -0.06 1.30 -30.34
CA LEU A 68 -1.24 0.84 -29.62
C LEU A 68 -2.53 0.97 -30.45
N ALA A 69 -2.70 2.08 -31.17
CA ALA A 69 -3.88 2.29 -32.02
C ALA A 69 -3.92 1.31 -33.20
N ILE A 70 -2.76 0.99 -33.79
CA ILE A 70 -2.66 0.00 -34.89
C ILE A 70 -3.03 -1.40 -34.39
N ASN A 71 -2.65 -1.75 -33.16
CA ASN A 71 -2.83 -3.08 -32.59
C ASN A 71 -4.05 -3.20 -31.67
N ASN A 72 -4.99 -2.24 -31.65
CA ASN A 72 -6.10 -2.16 -30.70
C ASN A 72 -7.12 -3.31 -30.78
N LYS A 73 -7.13 -4.06 -31.87
CA LYS A 73 -7.98 -5.24 -32.08
C LYS A 73 -7.33 -6.56 -31.61
N ARG A 74 -6.05 -6.51 -31.22
CA ARG A 74 -5.29 -7.66 -30.75
C ARG A 74 -5.35 -7.76 -29.23
N LYS A 75 -5.10 -8.95 -28.69
CA LYS A 75 -4.87 -9.13 -27.25
C LYS A 75 -3.51 -8.53 -26.90
N LEU A 76 -3.53 -7.47 -26.07
CA LEU A 76 -2.31 -6.75 -25.69
C LEU A 76 -1.82 -7.22 -24.31
N PHE A 77 -0.50 -7.13 -24.14
CA PHE A 77 0.18 -7.48 -22.89
C PHE A 77 1.15 -6.35 -22.52
N GLU A 78 1.13 -5.98 -21.24
CA GLU A 78 2.04 -5.00 -20.61
C GLU A 78 2.02 -3.59 -21.21
N SER A 79 0.97 -3.22 -21.96
CA SER A 79 0.87 -1.87 -22.54
C SER A 79 0.44 -0.81 -21.52
N ASP A 80 0.00 -1.24 -20.34
CA ASP A 80 -0.54 -0.43 -19.25
C ASP A 80 0.32 -0.52 -17.96
N ILE A 81 1.50 -1.12 -18.02
CA ILE A 81 2.43 -1.13 -16.88
C ILE A 81 2.95 0.29 -16.62
N ASN A 82 3.01 0.66 -15.35
CA ASN A 82 3.57 1.94 -14.94
C ASN A 82 5.06 2.01 -15.33
N PRO A 83 5.48 2.98 -16.16
CA PRO A 83 6.88 3.12 -16.58
C PRO A 83 7.87 3.26 -15.41
N ILE A 84 7.45 3.86 -14.30
CA ILE A 84 8.28 3.96 -13.09
C ILE A 84 8.53 2.57 -12.52
N PHE A 85 7.49 1.74 -12.35
CA PHE A 85 7.65 0.40 -11.79
C PHE A 85 8.47 -0.51 -12.71
N GLN A 86 8.32 -0.36 -14.02
CA GLN A 86 9.18 -1.05 -14.99
C GLN A 86 10.65 -0.63 -14.81
N CYS A 87 10.93 0.67 -14.72
CA CYS A 87 12.28 1.17 -14.48
C CYS A 87 12.85 0.65 -13.14
N LEU A 88 12.06 0.68 -12.06
CA LEU A 88 12.50 0.19 -10.75
C LEU A 88 12.77 -1.32 -10.77
N SER A 89 11.92 -2.12 -11.40
CA SER A 89 12.13 -3.57 -11.48
C SER A 89 13.35 -3.95 -12.33
N GLU A 90 13.66 -3.19 -13.35
CA GLU A 90 14.82 -3.44 -14.20
C GLU A 90 16.17 -3.05 -13.57
N ASN A 91 16.19 -2.01 -12.74
CA ASN A 91 17.43 -1.42 -12.23
C ASN A 91 17.67 -1.64 -10.74
N TYR A 92 16.62 -1.89 -9.94
CA TYR A 92 16.71 -1.96 -8.48
C TYR A 92 16.15 -3.27 -7.88
N LEU A 93 15.81 -4.25 -8.71
CA LEU A 93 15.33 -5.54 -8.23
C LEU A 93 16.39 -6.21 -7.32
N ASN A 94 15.97 -6.70 -6.15
CA ASN A 94 16.82 -7.31 -5.12
C ASN A 94 17.85 -6.36 -4.47
N GLN A 95 17.68 -5.05 -4.61
CA GLN A 95 18.46 -4.08 -3.82
C GLN A 95 17.84 -3.94 -2.43
N ASP A 96 18.70 -3.75 -1.43
CA ASP A 96 18.27 -3.47 -0.06
C ASP A 96 17.70 -2.05 0.04
N ALA A 97 16.72 -1.87 0.93
CA ALA A 97 16.16 -0.56 1.21
C ALA A 97 17.23 0.38 1.82
N PRO A 98 17.30 1.66 1.39
CA PRO A 98 18.27 2.61 1.94
C PRO A 98 17.84 3.08 3.32
N LYS A 99 18.80 3.57 4.11
CA LYS A 99 18.47 4.37 5.30
C LYS A 99 17.98 5.74 4.82
N LEU A 100 16.77 6.11 5.22
CA LEU A 100 16.11 7.34 4.79
C LEU A 100 16.34 8.48 5.79
N ASN A 101 16.38 9.71 5.29
CA ASN A 101 16.33 10.91 6.10
C ASN A 101 14.85 11.28 6.35
N VAL A 102 14.38 11.07 7.58
CA VAL A 102 12.98 11.30 7.97
C VAL A 102 12.87 12.60 8.77
N ALA A 103 11.99 13.50 8.33
CA ALA A 103 11.59 14.69 9.07
C ALA A 103 10.18 14.52 9.62
N PHE A 104 10.05 14.45 10.93
CA PHE A 104 8.76 14.54 11.63
C PHE A 104 8.44 16.01 11.85
N PHE A 105 7.21 16.43 11.61
CA PHE A 105 6.83 17.82 11.85
C PHE A 105 5.38 17.94 12.30
N ASP A 106 5.12 19.06 12.97
CA ASP A 106 3.79 19.47 13.40
C ASP A 106 3.72 20.99 13.37
N ILE A 107 2.55 21.54 13.02
CA ILE A 107 2.33 22.99 12.94
C ILE A 107 1.26 23.44 13.92
N GLU A 108 1.45 24.63 14.47
CA GLU A 108 0.41 25.32 15.22
C GLU A 108 0.00 26.59 14.48
N THR A 109 -1.30 26.85 14.45
CA THR A 109 -1.87 28.00 13.75
C THR A 109 -2.61 28.90 14.72
N ASP A 110 -2.62 30.19 14.41
CA ASP A 110 -3.41 31.16 15.17
C ASP A 110 -4.92 30.90 14.95
N PHE A 111 -5.74 31.48 15.82
CA PHE A 111 -7.18 31.30 15.85
C PHE A 111 -7.90 32.64 15.70
N ASP A 112 -8.92 32.69 14.86
CA ASP A 112 -9.78 33.85 14.71
C ASP A 112 -11.09 33.63 15.51
N PRO A 113 -11.39 34.48 16.51
CA PRO A 113 -12.59 34.32 17.34
C PRO A 113 -13.92 34.40 16.55
N GLU A 114 -13.94 35.10 15.41
CA GLU A 114 -15.15 35.25 14.59
C GLU A 114 -15.28 34.17 13.53
N ARG A 115 -14.16 33.74 12.91
CA ARG A 115 -14.13 32.81 11.80
C ARG A 115 -13.76 31.38 12.20
N GLY A 116 -13.19 31.18 13.39
CA GLY A 116 -12.68 29.90 13.86
C GLY A 116 -11.33 29.51 13.31
N PHE A 117 -11.02 28.23 13.32
CA PHE A 117 -9.80 27.68 12.70
C PHE A 117 -9.87 27.77 11.17
N ALA A 118 -8.76 28.14 10.56
CA ALA A 118 -8.64 28.18 9.10
C ALA A 118 -8.64 26.76 8.51
N ASP A 119 -9.36 26.60 7.39
CA ASP A 119 -9.33 25.36 6.62
C ASP A 119 -8.00 25.27 5.83
N PRO A 120 -7.40 24.08 5.68
CA PRO A 120 -6.19 23.90 4.89
C PRO A 120 -6.29 24.40 3.42
N SER A 121 -7.49 24.42 2.85
CA SER A 121 -7.74 24.95 1.49
C SER A 121 -7.77 26.48 1.44
N ASP A 122 -8.09 27.15 2.57
CA ASP A 122 -8.01 28.61 2.74
C ASP A 122 -7.28 28.98 4.05
N PRO A 123 -5.95 28.83 4.11
CA PRO A 123 -5.16 29.08 5.31
C PRO A 123 -5.01 30.58 5.56
N PHE A 124 -6.10 31.24 6.01
CA PHE A 124 -6.09 32.67 6.28
C PHE A 124 -5.35 33.04 7.57
N MET A 125 -5.26 32.13 8.54
CA MET A 125 -4.54 32.34 9.78
C MET A 125 -3.04 32.02 9.63
N PRO A 126 -2.14 32.78 10.31
CA PRO A 126 -0.72 32.50 10.28
C PRO A 126 -0.37 31.21 10.99
N ILE A 127 0.69 30.56 10.54
CA ILE A 127 1.37 29.52 11.31
C ILE A 127 2.20 30.24 12.38
N THR A 128 2.02 29.84 13.63
CA THR A 128 2.67 30.45 14.81
C THR A 128 3.88 29.66 15.29
N ALA A 129 3.87 28.34 15.10
CA ALA A 129 5.01 27.47 15.38
C ALA A 129 5.08 26.31 14.39
N ILE A 130 6.29 25.89 14.08
CA ILE A 130 6.59 24.64 13.34
C ILE A 130 7.70 23.95 14.10
N THR A 131 7.44 22.77 14.64
CA THR A 131 8.50 21.92 15.19
C THR A 131 8.85 20.83 14.18
N VAL A 132 10.14 20.59 13.99
CA VAL A 132 10.69 19.56 13.09
C VAL A 132 11.70 18.73 13.84
N HIS A 133 11.55 17.41 13.84
CA HIS A 133 12.59 16.47 14.26
C HIS A 133 13.27 15.87 13.04
N LEU A 134 14.53 16.21 12.87
CA LEU A 134 15.40 15.67 11.82
C LEU A 134 16.05 14.38 12.35
N GLN A 135 15.41 13.23 12.09
CA GLN A 135 15.79 11.94 12.71
C GLN A 135 17.25 11.55 12.43
N TRP A 136 17.79 11.85 11.25
CA TRP A 136 19.18 11.51 10.89
C TRP A 136 20.24 12.35 11.58
N LEU A 137 19.84 13.51 12.16
CA LEU A 137 20.70 14.39 12.97
C LEU A 137 20.37 14.29 14.46
N ASP A 138 19.30 13.58 14.83
CA ASP A 138 18.70 13.53 16.17
C ASP A 138 18.47 14.95 16.74
N ALA A 139 17.97 15.88 15.89
CA ALA A 139 17.79 17.29 16.21
C ALA A 139 16.30 17.67 16.17
N LEU A 140 15.79 18.17 17.32
CA LEU A 140 14.41 18.66 17.47
C LEU A 140 14.42 20.18 17.46
N ILE A 141 14.03 20.78 16.34
CA ILE A 141 14.11 22.21 16.09
C ILE A 141 12.71 22.80 16.03
N THR A 142 12.47 23.87 16.78
CA THR A 142 11.22 24.65 16.75
C THR A 142 11.48 26.02 16.13
N LEU A 143 10.66 26.36 15.15
CA LEU A 143 10.60 27.67 14.53
C LEU A 143 9.31 28.33 14.98
N ALA A 144 9.36 29.54 15.52
CA ALA A 144 8.14 30.19 16.01
C ALA A 144 8.15 31.71 15.82
N VAL A 145 6.94 32.24 15.69
CA VAL A 145 6.67 33.71 15.75
C VAL A 145 5.99 33.97 17.09
N PRO A 146 6.60 34.76 17.98
CA PRO A 146 6.01 35.10 19.26
C PRO A 146 4.69 35.90 19.11
N PRO A 147 3.76 35.79 20.09
CA PRO A 147 2.55 36.59 20.11
C PRO A 147 2.87 38.07 20.26
N LYS A 148 2.00 38.92 19.75
CA LYS A 148 2.17 40.38 19.81
C LYS A 148 2.19 40.94 21.25
N THR A 149 1.75 40.13 22.22
CA THR A 149 1.78 40.45 23.65
C THR A 149 3.17 40.39 24.27
N LEU A 150 4.14 39.77 23.60
CA LEU A 150 5.52 39.60 24.05
C LEU A 150 6.47 40.36 23.15
N THR A 151 7.49 40.95 23.76
CA THR A 151 8.67 41.41 23.03
C THR A 151 9.55 40.21 22.63
N MET A 152 10.38 40.40 21.61
CA MET A 152 11.32 39.35 21.19
C MET A 152 12.31 38.96 22.30
N ALA A 153 12.68 39.90 23.18
CA ALA A 153 13.57 39.63 24.32
C ALA A 153 12.89 38.75 25.37
N GLU A 154 11.64 39.04 25.70
CA GLU A 154 10.81 38.23 26.63
C GLU A 154 10.57 36.83 26.07
N ALA A 155 10.22 36.71 24.78
CA ALA A 155 10.02 35.42 24.13
C ALA A 155 11.32 34.58 24.12
N LYS A 156 12.48 35.19 23.85
CA LYS A 156 13.78 34.52 23.93
C LYS A 156 14.11 34.02 25.33
N GLU A 157 13.78 34.79 26.38
CA GLU A 157 14.01 34.36 27.76
C GLU A 157 13.10 33.18 28.11
N GLN A 158 11.85 33.18 27.65
CA GLN A 158 10.94 32.03 27.83
C GLN A 158 11.39 30.75 27.12
N CYS A 159 12.08 30.88 25.99
CA CYS A 159 12.60 29.75 25.20
C CYS A 159 14.05 29.37 25.48
N LYS A 160 14.70 30.03 26.45
CA LYS A 160 16.13 29.92 26.73
C LYS A 160 16.62 28.51 27.01
N GLU A 161 15.80 27.67 27.60
CA GLU A 161 16.15 26.27 27.93
C GLU A 161 16.44 25.43 26.69
N TRP A 162 15.84 25.74 25.53
CA TRP A 162 16.06 25.02 24.27
C TRP A 162 17.22 25.60 23.43
N GLY A 163 17.76 26.76 23.82
CA GLY A 163 18.92 27.35 23.15
C GLY A 163 18.73 27.54 21.64
N GLU A 164 19.66 27.00 20.86
CA GLU A 164 19.64 27.06 19.39
C GLU A 164 18.55 26.18 18.76
N GLU A 165 17.96 25.27 19.51
CA GLU A 165 16.86 24.41 19.01
C GLU A 165 15.50 25.13 18.97
N CYS A 166 15.39 26.37 19.50
CA CYS A 166 14.20 27.19 19.41
C CYS A 166 14.55 28.52 18.75
N VAL A 167 14.20 28.67 17.49
CA VAL A 167 14.51 29.86 16.68
C VAL A 167 13.25 30.71 16.53
N LEU A 168 13.34 31.97 17.01
CA LEU A 168 12.25 32.93 16.99
C LEU A 168 12.39 33.93 15.84
N PHE A 169 11.29 34.20 15.16
CA PHE A 169 11.20 35.11 14.02
C PHE A 169 10.24 36.26 14.30
N GLU A 170 10.51 37.42 13.75
CA GLU A 170 9.58 38.56 13.79
C GLU A 170 8.45 38.40 12.76
N LYS A 171 8.70 37.66 11.67
CA LYS A 171 7.78 37.47 10.55
C LYS A 171 7.61 36.00 10.21
N GLU A 172 6.37 35.63 9.95
CA GLU A 172 6.04 34.29 9.47
C GLU A 172 6.78 33.93 8.16
N ALA A 173 6.96 34.89 7.26
CA ALA A 173 7.67 34.68 6.00
C ALA A 173 9.10 34.14 6.22
N ASP A 174 9.84 34.72 7.18
CA ASP A 174 11.21 34.29 7.49
C ASP A 174 11.22 32.91 8.15
N MET A 175 10.23 32.62 9.01
CA MET A 175 10.02 31.30 9.61
C MET A 175 9.74 30.24 8.56
N LEU A 176 8.86 30.51 7.60
CA LEU A 176 8.53 29.58 6.51
C LEU A 176 9.74 29.30 5.60
N GLN A 177 10.58 30.32 5.32
CA GLN A 177 11.84 30.11 4.59
C GLN A 177 12.78 29.18 5.36
N ALA A 178 12.96 29.42 6.67
CA ALA A 178 13.79 28.56 7.52
C ALA A 178 13.26 27.12 7.59
N PHE A 179 11.93 26.93 7.63
CA PHE A 179 11.33 25.60 7.57
C PHE A 179 11.67 24.87 6.26
N LEU A 180 11.56 25.57 5.12
CA LEU A 180 11.90 24.99 3.82
C LEU A 180 13.40 24.63 3.73
N ASP A 181 14.28 25.39 4.40
CA ASP A 181 15.72 25.08 4.50
C ASP A 181 15.95 23.80 5.34
N LEU A 182 15.25 23.66 6.48
CA LEU A 182 15.38 22.49 7.36
C LEU A 182 15.00 21.18 6.67
N ILE A 183 13.96 21.19 5.88
CA ILE A 183 13.47 19.96 5.21
C ILE A 183 14.24 19.63 3.91
N GLU A 184 15.22 20.42 3.49
CA GLU A 184 15.83 20.29 2.17
C GLU A 184 16.46 18.91 1.94
N ASP A 185 17.15 18.33 2.93
CA ASP A 185 17.75 17.00 2.80
C ASP A 185 16.85 15.85 3.32
N SER A 186 15.59 16.11 3.63
CA SER A 186 14.65 15.04 4.00
C SER A 186 14.21 14.24 2.79
N ASP A 187 14.15 12.92 2.92
CA ASP A 187 13.56 11.99 1.97
C ASP A 187 12.07 11.80 2.24
N ILE A 188 11.73 11.75 3.52
CA ILE A 188 10.36 11.63 4.00
C ILE A 188 10.01 12.84 4.88
N ILE A 189 8.81 13.35 4.67
CA ILE A 189 8.16 14.29 5.58
C ILE A 189 6.93 13.59 6.14
N THR A 190 6.76 13.61 7.46
CA THR A 190 5.67 12.93 8.14
C THR A 190 5.19 13.70 9.36
N GLY A 191 3.93 13.50 9.72
CA GLY A 191 3.28 14.03 10.91
C GLY A 191 2.05 13.19 11.25
N TRP A 192 1.33 13.53 12.30
CA TRP A 192 0.12 12.81 12.70
C TRP A 192 -1.14 13.44 12.11
N ASN A 193 -1.83 12.75 11.21
CA ASN A 193 -2.91 13.28 10.36
C ASN A 193 -2.46 14.42 9.43
N SER A 194 -1.18 14.44 9.11
CA SER A 194 -0.55 15.48 8.32
C SER A 194 -1.04 15.52 6.87
N GLU A 195 -1.57 14.42 6.33
CA GLU A 195 -2.25 14.39 5.03
C GLU A 195 -3.51 15.26 5.03
N GLY A 196 -4.22 15.28 6.16
CA GLY A 196 -5.48 15.99 6.29
C GLY A 196 -5.33 17.45 6.71
N TYR A 197 -4.18 17.85 7.29
CA TYR A 197 -4.02 19.20 7.82
C TYR A 197 -2.65 19.83 7.52
N ASP A 198 -1.58 19.32 8.09
CA ASP A 198 -0.26 20.00 8.11
C ASP A 198 0.30 20.22 6.71
N ILE A 199 0.28 19.20 5.86
CA ILE A 199 0.80 19.30 4.48
C ILE A 199 -0.01 20.28 3.64
N PRO A 200 -1.33 20.14 3.48
CA PRO A 200 -2.08 21.08 2.65
C PRO A 200 -2.08 22.49 3.25
N TYR A 201 -2.14 22.63 4.58
CA TYR A 201 -2.07 23.94 5.22
C TYR A 201 -0.73 24.63 4.91
N THR A 202 0.38 23.96 5.15
CA THR A 202 1.72 24.53 4.98
C THR A 202 2.01 24.85 3.51
N VAL A 203 1.68 23.96 2.58
CA VAL A 203 1.86 24.22 1.14
C VAL A 203 1.05 25.44 0.68
N ASN A 204 -0.23 25.52 1.05
CA ASN A 204 -1.09 26.64 0.71
C ASN A 204 -0.66 27.93 1.42
N ARG A 205 -0.17 27.83 2.67
CA ARG A 205 0.33 28.99 3.42
C ARG A 205 1.62 29.55 2.84
N VAL A 206 2.58 28.70 2.47
CA VAL A 206 3.79 29.10 1.74
C VAL A 206 3.43 29.78 0.43
N SER A 207 2.48 29.23 -0.33
CA SER A 207 2.01 29.87 -1.57
C SER A 207 1.40 31.27 -1.33
N ARG A 208 0.74 31.49 -0.19
CA ARG A 208 0.07 32.74 0.16
C ARG A 208 1.02 33.79 0.73
N VAL A 209 1.96 33.40 1.59
CA VAL A 209 2.85 34.31 2.34
C VAL A 209 4.13 34.60 1.58
N LEU A 210 4.71 33.58 0.93
CA LEU A 210 5.91 33.73 0.09
C LEU A 210 5.49 33.83 -1.38
N SER A 211 5.50 32.71 -2.09
CA SER A 211 5.00 32.63 -3.46
C SER A 211 4.65 31.20 -3.84
N LYS A 212 3.89 31.06 -4.94
CA LYS A 212 3.64 29.74 -5.54
C LYS A 212 4.95 29.07 -5.99
N ASP A 213 5.94 29.82 -6.38
CA ASP A 213 7.23 29.26 -6.82
C ASP A 213 8.03 28.68 -5.65
N ASP A 214 7.93 29.28 -4.45
CA ASP A 214 8.56 28.76 -3.23
C ASP A 214 7.99 27.38 -2.83
N THR A 215 6.76 27.06 -3.20
CA THR A 215 6.21 25.70 -2.95
C THR A 215 6.97 24.59 -3.66
N ARG A 216 7.78 24.90 -4.69
CA ARG A 216 8.65 23.92 -5.36
C ARG A 216 9.69 23.32 -4.41
N ARG A 217 10.02 24.00 -3.32
CA ARG A 217 10.98 23.54 -2.32
C ARG A 217 10.48 22.36 -1.50
N PHE A 218 9.17 22.08 -1.51
CA PHE A 218 8.63 20.82 -1.00
C PHE A 218 8.98 19.62 -1.90
N CYS A 219 9.35 19.86 -3.15
CA CYS A 219 9.62 18.84 -4.14
C CYS A 219 11.07 18.88 -4.62
N LEU A 220 11.51 17.82 -5.30
CA LEU A 220 12.76 17.81 -6.04
C LEU A 220 12.53 18.19 -7.51
N TRP A 221 13.63 18.35 -8.27
CA TRP A 221 13.63 18.67 -9.71
C TRP A 221 12.79 19.91 -10.07
N LYS A 222 12.65 20.85 -9.13
CA LYS A 222 11.85 22.08 -9.28
C LYS A 222 10.38 21.81 -9.65
N GLN A 223 9.85 20.66 -9.28
CA GLN A 223 8.44 20.32 -9.49
C GLN A 223 7.57 21.05 -8.47
N LEU A 224 6.31 21.32 -8.85
CA LEU A 224 5.28 21.80 -7.91
C LEU A 224 4.66 20.60 -7.18
N PRO A 225 4.25 20.77 -5.91
CA PRO A 225 3.38 19.79 -5.25
C PRO A 225 2.12 19.53 -6.09
N LYS A 226 1.74 18.28 -6.26
CA LYS A 226 0.57 17.91 -7.05
C LYS A 226 -0.66 17.81 -6.16
N LYS A 227 -1.61 18.72 -6.37
CA LYS A 227 -2.89 18.69 -5.66
C LYS A 227 -3.62 17.38 -5.95
N ARG A 228 -4.11 16.73 -4.89
CA ARG A 228 -4.90 15.51 -4.94
C ARG A 228 -6.15 15.68 -4.07
N GLU A 229 -7.30 15.37 -4.67
CA GLU A 229 -8.57 15.28 -3.96
C GLU A 229 -8.82 13.83 -3.53
N TYR A 230 -9.36 13.64 -2.35
CA TYR A 230 -9.73 12.33 -1.82
C TYR A 230 -10.98 12.44 -0.95
N GLU A 231 -11.69 11.34 -0.81
CA GLU A 231 -12.86 11.28 0.05
C GLU A 231 -12.49 10.70 1.41
N LYS A 232 -12.83 11.41 2.49
CA LYS A 232 -12.64 10.95 3.85
C LYS A 232 -13.93 11.16 4.65
N TYR A 233 -14.52 10.06 5.14
CA TYR A 233 -15.80 10.08 5.89
C TYR A 233 -16.96 10.75 5.13
N GLY A 234 -17.06 10.51 3.81
CA GLY A 234 -18.11 11.08 2.97
C GLY A 234 -17.95 12.58 2.66
N LYS A 235 -16.77 13.15 2.95
CA LYS A 235 -16.43 14.55 2.62
C LYS A 235 -15.23 14.56 1.68
N SER A 236 -15.27 15.45 0.68
CA SER A 236 -14.10 15.74 -0.15
C SER A 236 -13.06 16.48 0.68
N ALA A 237 -11.82 16.03 0.61
CA ALA A 237 -10.66 16.65 1.22
C ALA A 237 -9.54 16.80 0.18
N GLU A 238 -8.65 17.75 0.40
CA GLU A 238 -7.55 18.05 -0.49
C GLU A 238 -6.21 17.87 0.22
N THR A 239 -5.22 17.35 -0.51
CA THR A 239 -3.84 17.23 -0.05
C THR A 239 -2.88 17.43 -1.21
N TYR A 240 -1.58 17.29 -0.95
CA TYR A 240 -0.54 17.43 -1.96
C TYR A 240 0.38 16.22 -1.97
N ASP A 241 0.56 15.63 -3.15
CA ASP A 241 1.62 14.67 -3.40
C ASP A 241 2.92 15.42 -3.72
N LEU A 242 3.95 15.15 -2.96
CA LEU A 242 5.28 15.73 -3.16
C LEU A 242 6.04 14.89 -4.21
N VAL A 243 6.86 15.53 -5.03
CA VAL A 243 7.61 14.86 -6.11
C VAL A 243 9.07 14.73 -5.72
N GLY A 244 9.58 13.51 -5.68
CA GLY A 244 10.95 13.21 -5.30
C GLY A 244 11.22 13.22 -3.80
N ARG A 245 10.30 13.71 -3.02
CA ARG A 245 10.25 13.63 -1.56
C ARG A 245 8.91 12.98 -1.20
N VAL A 246 8.93 12.07 -0.26
CA VAL A 246 7.74 11.27 0.06
C VAL A 246 7.05 11.84 1.29
N HIS A 247 5.74 12.06 1.19
CA HIS A 247 4.90 12.27 2.36
C HIS A 247 4.25 10.94 2.74
N LEU A 248 4.43 10.53 3.99
CA LEU A 248 3.74 9.39 4.61
C LEU A 248 3.11 9.87 5.91
N ASP A 249 1.80 9.78 6.03
CA ASP A 249 1.08 10.16 7.25
C ASP A 249 1.26 9.07 8.33
N SER A 250 1.82 9.43 9.48
CA SER A 250 2.06 8.51 10.59
C SER A 250 0.78 7.89 11.16
N LEU A 251 -0.34 8.60 11.13
CA LEU A 251 -1.65 8.06 11.53
C LEU A 251 -2.12 6.98 10.55
N GLU A 252 -2.00 7.22 9.25
CA GLU A 252 -2.43 6.24 8.24
C GLU A 252 -1.49 5.02 8.23
N LEU A 253 -0.18 5.20 8.47
CA LEU A 253 0.75 4.09 8.71
C LEU A 253 0.33 3.26 9.94
N TYR A 254 -0.02 3.93 11.04
CA TYR A 254 -0.48 3.26 12.25
C TYR A 254 -1.75 2.44 11.99
N ARG A 255 -2.75 3.02 11.34
CA ARG A 255 -3.98 2.32 10.95
C ARG A 255 -3.73 1.11 10.06
N LYS A 256 -2.82 1.25 9.11
CA LYS A 256 -2.51 0.20 8.15
C LYS A 256 -1.83 -1.01 8.78
N TYR A 257 -0.86 -0.79 9.66
CA TYR A 257 -0.01 -1.86 10.18
C TYR A 257 -0.41 -2.34 11.57
N THR A 258 -1.39 -1.68 12.21
CA THR A 258 -1.99 -2.13 13.47
C THR A 258 -3.31 -2.85 13.20
N TYR A 259 -3.37 -4.15 13.51
CA TYR A 259 -4.55 -4.98 13.23
C TYR A 259 -5.67 -4.82 14.26
N GLU A 260 -5.40 -4.21 15.39
CA GLU A 260 -6.38 -3.98 16.44
C GLU A 260 -7.06 -2.62 16.25
N GLU A 261 -8.39 -2.62 16.26
CA GLU A 261 -9.14 -1.36 16.28
C GLU A 261 -8.93 -0.64 17.61
N ARG A 262 -8.75 0.68 17.53
CA ARG A 262 -8.61 1.57 18.68
C ARG A 262 -9.88 2.36 18.90
N HIS A 263 -10.23 2.62 20.17
CA HIS A 263 -11.37 3.49 20.50
C HIS A 263 -11.18 4.91 19.98
N THR A 264 -9.95 5.38 19.91
CA THR A 264 -9.55 6.66 19.35
C THR A 264 -8.17 6.58 18.73
N TYR A 265 -7.93 7.40 17.72
CA TYR A 265 -6.64 7.54 17.03
C TYR A 265 -6.00 8.90 17.28
N ARG A 266 -6.34 9.57 18.38
CA ARG A 266 -5.67 10.81 18.78
C ARG A 266 -4.26 10.50 19.22
N LEU A 267 -3.31 11.40 18.90
CA LEU A 267 -1.89 11.22 19.17
C LEU A 267 -1.61 10.98 20.67
N ASP A 268 -2.27 11.70 21.55
CA ASP A 268 -2.17 11.55 23.01
C ASP A 268 -2.53 10.13 23.49
N ALA A 269 -3.65 9.59 22.98
CA ALA A 269 -4.11 8.26 23.36
C ALA A 269 -3.23 7.14 22.80
N ILE A 270 -2.77 7.30 21.57
CA ILE A 270 -1.85 6.33 20.95
C ILE A 270 -0.46 6.40 21.59
N GLY A 271 0.03 7.61 21.91
CA GLY A 271 1.29 7.80 22.63
C GLY A 271 1.27 7.14 24.01
N GLU A 272 0.20 7.33 24.79
CA GLU A 272 0.03 6.65 26.07
C GLU A 272 0.03 5.13 25.92
N LEU A 273 -0.74 4.62 24.95
CA LEU A 273 -0.87 3.18 24.71
C LEU A 273 0.47 2.54 24.29
N GLU A 274 1.16 3.17 23.36
CA GLU A 274 2.34 2.56 22.72
C GLU A 274 3.63 2.85 23.47
N VAL A 275 3.85 4.08 23.95
CA VAL A 275 5.12 4.49 24.58
C VAL A 275 4.99 4.94 26.03
N GLY A 276 3.77 4.97 26.57
CA GLY A 276 3.51 5.36 27.95
C GLY A 276 3.60 6.87 28.21
N GLU A 277 3.59 7.68 27.17
CA GLU A 277 3.70 9.13 27.24
C GLU A 277 2.46 9.82 26.68
N LYS A 278 2.12 10.97 27.25
CA LYS A 278 0.99 11.81 26.86
C LYS A 278 1.48 13.15 26.34
N LYS A 279 0.58 13.86 25.66
CA LYS A 279 0.76 15.28 25.34
C LYS A 279 0.87 16.13 26.60
N THR A 280 1.50 17.28 26.48
CA THR A 280 1.52 18.31 27.53
C THR A 280 0.10 18.74 27.84
N VAL A 281 -0.27 18.74 29.14
CA VAL A 281 -1.59 19.16 29.60
C VAL A 281 -1.56 20.65 29.89
N TYR A 282 -2.52 21.38 29.36
CA TYR A 282 -2.69 22.81 29.61
C TYR A 282 -4.17 23.15 29.87
N GLU A 283 -4.41 24.30 30.49
CA GLU A 283 -5.77 24.81 30.75
C GLU A 283 -6.16 25.82 29.67
N GLY A 284 -7.45 25.83 29.29
CA GLY A 284 -7.99 26.76 28.30
C GLY A 284 -7.87 26.27 26.85
N THR A 285 -7.83 27.19 25.91
CA THR A 285 -7.70 26.95 24.48
C THR A 285 -6.27 27.21 24.00
N LEU A 286 -5.89 26.66 22.83
CA LEU A 286 -4.54 26.77 22.32
C LEU A 286 -4.12 28.22 22.01
N ASP A 287 -5.05 29.04 21.54
CA ASP A 287 -4.85 30.49 21.34
C ASP A 287 -4.61 31.24 22.66
N GLN A 288 -5.32 30.85 23.73
CA GLN A 288 -5.06 31.38 25.07
C GLN A 288 -3.67 30.97 25.57
N LEU A 289 -3.26 29.73 25.34
CA LEU A 289 -1.93 29.25 25.68
C LEU A 289 -0.86 30.05 24.93
N TYR A 290 -1.02 30.20 23.61
CA TYR A 290 -0.11 31.00 22.78
C TYR A 290 0.09 32.42 23.28
N ASN A 291 -1.01 33.10 23.65
CA ASN A 291 -0.96 34.51 24.07
C ASN A 291 -0.54 34.72 25.53
N ASN A 292 -0.78 33.76 26.42
CA ASN A 292 -0.61 33.92 27.87
C ASN A 292 0.57 33.14 28.45
N ASP A 293 0.94 31.98 27.85
CA ASP A 293 2.05 31.14 28.28
C ASP A 293 2.77 30.55 27.06
N PHE A 294 3.54 31.39 26.41
CA PHE A 294 4.24 31.05 25.18
C PHE A 294 5.26 29.91 25.39
N ARG A 295 5.88 29.83 26.57
CA ARG A 295 6.80 28.73 26.90
C ARG A 295 6.09 27.38 26.83
N THR A 296 4.97 27.23 27.53
CA THR A 296 4.19 25.98 27.52
C THR A 296 3.61 25.68 26.13
N PHE A 297 3.27 26.71 25.34
CA PHE A 297 2.86 26.55 23.93
C PHE A 297 3.98 25.93 23.08
N ILE A 298 5.22 26.38 23.20
CA ILE A 298 6.37 25.81 22.50
C ILE A 298 6.64 24.39 22.99
N GLU A 299 6.60 24.16 24.31
CA GLU A 299 6.76 22.82 24.89
C GLU A 299 5.73 21.83 24.36
N TYR A 300 4.45 22.27 24.23
CA TYR A 300 3.37 21.46 23.68
C TYR A 300 3.68 21.01 22.24
N ASN A 301 4.00 21.94 21.32
CA ASN A 301 4.31 21.59 19.93
C ASN A 301 5.56 20.71 19.81
N ARG A 302 6.61 20.96 20.64
CA ARG A 302 7.81 20.11 20.70
C ARG A 302 7.50 18.70 21.18
N GLN A 303 6.65 18.55 22.19
CA GLN A 303 6.27 17.25 22.74
C GLN A 303 5.50 16.40 21.72
N ASP A 304 4.63 17.03 20.91
CA ASP A 304 3.90 16.31 19.85
C ASP A 304 4.85 15.68 18.84
N VAL A 305 5.86 16.41 18.38
CA VAL A 305 6.85 15.90 17.42
C VAL A 305 7.81 14.90 18.07
N ALA A 306 8.23 15.14 19.32
CA ALA A 306 9.05 14.18 20.05
C ALA A 306 8.32 12.83 20.28
N LEU A 307 7.01 12.89 20.48
CA LEU A 307 6.18 11.69 20.62
C LEU A 307 6.09 10.89 19.31
N LEU A 308 6.04 11.57 18.14
CA LEU A 308 6.08 10.91 16.83
C LEU A 308 7.38 10.14 16.61
N ASP A 309 8.52 10.73 16.93
CA ASP A 309 9.82 10.05 16.83
C ASP A 309 9.90 8.81 17.75
N LYS A 310 9.40 8.91 18.99
CA LYS A 310 9.34 7.78 19.93
C LYS A 310 8.42 6.67 19.41
N LEU A 311 7.27 7.02 18.84
CA LEU A 311 6.36 6.07 18.20
C LEU A 311 7.05 5.37 17.03
N ASP A 312 7.72 6.11 16.13
CA ASP A 312 8.42 5.52 15.01
C ASP A 312 9.59 4.63 15.44
N LYS A 313 10.39 5.06 16.43
CA LYS A 313 11.47 4.23 17.02
C LYS A 313 10.97 2.90 17.57
N LYS A 314 9.74 2.86 18.11
CA LYS A 314 9.11 1.61 18.59
C LYS A 314 8.49 0.80 17.46
N LEU A 315 7.67 1.43 16.63
CA LEU A 315 6.80 0.75 15.66
C LEU A 315 7.49 0.47 14.33
N ARG A 316 8.40 1.34 13.90
CA ARG A 316 9.23 1.21 12.70
C ARG A 316 8.41 1.02 11.41
N PHE A 317 7.25 1.66 11.32
CA PHE A 317 6.36 1.50 10.17
C PHE A 317 6.87 2.16 8.89
N ILE A 318 7.66 3.23 8.99
CA ILE A 318 8.34 3.85 7.85
C ILE A 318 9.37 2.87 7.27
N ASP A 319 10.19 2.26 8.11
CA ASP A 319 11.17 1.25 7.66
C ASP A 319 10.47 0.02 7.06
N LEU A 320 9.36 -0.42 7.66
CA LEU A 320 8.57 -1.53 7.12
C LEU A 320 8.03 -1.21 5.73
N SER A 321 7.51 0.01 5.52
CA SER A 321 7.06 0.47 4.21
C SER A 321 8.21 0.54 3.21
N ASN A 322 9.37 1.00 3.64
CA ASN A 322 10.58 1.07 2.80
C ASN A 322 11.03 -0.32 2.34
N GLU A 323 11.14 -1.28 3.26
CA GLU A 323 11.46 -2.68 2.93
C GLU A 323 10.39 -3.31 2.01
N LEU A 324 9.10 -3.03 2.26
CA LEU A 324 8.01 -3.52 1.42
C LEU A 324 8.07 -2.95 0.00
N ALA A 325 8.38 -1.66 -0.14
CA ALA A 325 8.55 -1.00 -1.44
C ALA A 325 9.68 -1.64 -2.26
N HIS A 326 10.85 -1.84 -1.64
CA HIS A 326 12.02 -2.41 -2.30
C HIS A 326 11.85 -3.90 -2.63
N ALA A 327 11.21 -4.66 -1.75
CA ALA A 327 10.91 -6.08 -2.00
C ALA A 327 10.02 -6.30 -3.24
N ASN A 328 9.21 -5.30 -3.61
CA ASN A 328 8.26 -5.39 -4.72
C ASN A 328 8.54 -4.37 -5.84
N THR A 329 9.59 -3.57 -5.74
CA THR A 329 9.99 -2.52 -6.71
C THR A 329 8.87 -1.52 -7.03
N VAL A 330 8.25 -0.99 -5.98
CA VAL A 330 7.23 0.07 -6.04
C VAL A 330 7.68 1.29 -5.25
N LEU A 331 7.00 2.42 -5.41
CA LEU A 331 7.28 3.62 -4.61
C LEU A 331 6.77 3.46 -3.17
N LEU A 332 7.36 4.19 -2.22
CA LEU A 332 6.97 4.12 -0.81
C LEU A 332 5.48 4.41 -0.60
N GLN A 333 4.96 5.48 -1.21
CA GLN A 333 3.54 5.83 -1.11
C GLN A 333 2.62 4.75 -1.71
N THR A 334 3.10 3.97 -2.67
CA THR A 334 2.34 2.84 -3.24
C THR A 334 2.09 1.75 -2.20
N THR A 335 2.97 1.62 -1.20
CA THR A 335 2.81 0.62 -0.15
C THR A 335 1.56 0.84 0.69
N MET A 336 0.97 2.03 0.68
CA MET A 336 -0.32 2.30 1.33
C MET A 336 -1.49 1.54 0.71
N GLY A 337 -1.37 1.05 -0.53
CA GLY A 337 -2.35 0.21 -1.23
C GLY A 337 -1.84 -1.22 -1.44
N ALA A 338 -2.65 -2.24 -1.18
CA ALA A 338 -2.25 -3.63 -1.35
C ALA A 338 -2.25 -4.09 -2.81
N VAL A 339 -3.18 -3.57 -3.64
CA VAL A 339 -3.39 -4.06 -5.01
C VAL A 339 -2.17 -3.79 -5.90
N ALA A 340 -1.70 -2.55 -5.95
CA ALA A 340 -0.56 -2.19 -6.79
C ALA A 340 0.75 -2.89 -6.38
N VAL A 341 0.96 -3.07 -5.08
CA VAL A 341 2.12 -3.84 -4.55
C VAL A 341 2.06 -5.28 -5.00
N THR A 342 0.90 -5.93 -4.85
CA THR A 342 0.69 -7.34 -5.22
C THR A 342 0.81 -7.53 -6.73
N GLU A 343 0.18 -6.67 -7.53
CA GLU A 343 0.31 -6.73 -9.00
C GLU A 343 1.78 -6.65 -9.43
N GLN A 344 2.53 -5.69 -8.89
CA GLN A 344 3.94 -5.54 -9.26
C GLN A 344 4.76 -6.74 -8.83
N ALA A 345 4.47 -7.35 -7.68
CA ALA A 345 5.12 -8.58 -7.25
C ALA A 345 4.87 -9.75 -8.22
N ILE A 346 3.64 -9.90 -8.72
CA ILE A 346 3.29 -10.94 -9.71
C ILE A 346 3.95 -10.64 -11.06
N VAL A 347 3.97 -9.36 -11.47
CA VAL A 347 4.70 -8.92 -12.69
C VAL A 347 6.19 -9.29 -12.60
N ASN A 348 6.83 -8.97 -11.48
CA ASN A 348 8.24 -9.30 -11.24
C ASN A 348 8.49 -10.83 -11.30
N GLU A 349 7.58 -11.62 -10.75
CA GLU A 349 7.69 -13.09 -10.80
C GLU A 349 7.51 -13.62 -12.24
N ALA A 350 6.54 -13.10 -12.99
CA ALA A 350 6.34 -13.44 -14.38
C ALA A 350 7.58 -13.11 -15.23
N HIS A 351 8.14 -11.91 -15.05
CA HIS A 351 9.36 -11.49 -15.74
C HIS A 351 10.56 -12.37 -15.39
N ARG A 352 10.71 -12.75 -14.11
CA ARG A 352 11.76 -13.68 -13.68
C ARG A 352 11.66 -15.04 -14.39
N ARG A 353 10.45 -15.48 -14.72
CA ARG A 353 10.18 -16.70 -15.50
C ARG A 353 10.24 -16.47 -17.02
N GLY A 354 10.58 -15.27 -17.49
CA GLY A 354 10.61 -14.94 -18.91
C GLY A 354 9.22 -14.74 -19.55
N MET A 355 8.17 -14.70 -18.73
CA MET A 355 6.77 -14.54 -19.16
C MET A 355 6.33 -13.08 -19.14
N ARG A 356 5.23 -12.78 -19.83
CA ARG A 356 4.61 -11.45 -19.86
C ARG A 356 3.16 -11.51 -19.40
N VAL A 357 2.73 -10.47 -18.70
CA VAL A 357 1.40 -10.41 -18.10
C VAL A 357 0.38 -9.75 -19.03
N PRO A 358 -0.91 -10.12 -18.96
CA PRO A 358 -1.95 -9.44 -19.75
C PRO A 358 -2.13 -7.99 -19.27
N ASN A 359 -2.76 -7.16 -20.08
CA ASN A 359 -3.25 -5.86 -19.62
C ASN A 359 -4.34 -6.04 -18.56
N ARG A 360 -4.56 -5.00 -17.75
CA ARG A 360 -5.70 -4.99 -16.83
C ARG A 360 -7.00 -5.15 -17.59
N PRO A 361 -7.94 -5.98 -17.10
CA PRO A 361 -9.26 -6.09 -17.70
C PRO A 361 -9.97 -4.73 -17.67
N LYS A 362 -10.83 -4.50 -18.64
CA LYS A 362 -11.75 -3.35 -18.56
C LYS A 362 -12.69 -3.60 -17.40
N ARG A 363 -12.82 -2.60 -16.51
CA ARG A 363 -13.74 -2.68 -15.39
C ARG A 363 -15.16 -2.86 -15.91
N ASP A 364 -15.81 -3.94 -15.52
CA ASP A 364 -17.22 -4.15 -15.69
C ASP A 364 -17.96 -3.54 -14.49
N PRO A 365 -18.76 -2.49 -14.67
CA PRO A 365 -19.53 -1.89 -13.59
C PRO A 365 -20.57 -2.83 -12.97
N GLU A 366 -21.01 -3.85 -13.73
CA GLU A 366 -22.05 -4.81 -13.35
C GLU A 366 -21.43 -6.11 -12.77
N ALA A 367 -20.09 -6.25 -12.78
CA ALA A 367 -19.44 -7.40 -12.20
C ALA A 367 -19.78 -7.53 -10.71
N SER A 368 -20.34 -8.67 -10.33
CA SER A 368 -20.63 -8.96 -8.93
C SER A 368 -19.32 -9.00 -8.14
N THR A 369 -19.31 -8.33 -6.99
CA THR A 369 -18.20 -8.49 -6.03
C THR A 369 -18.21 -9.92 -5.50
N ALA A 370 -17.02 -10.54 -5.43
CA ALA A 370 -16.88 -11.86 -4.83
C ALA A 370 -17.48 -11.86 -3.41
N ALA A 371 -18.24 -12.88 -3.06
CA ALA A 371 -18.79 -13.03 -1.73
C ALA A 371 -17.66 -13.13 -0.70
N GLY A 372 -17.83 -12.47 0.45
CA GLY A 372 -16.90 -12.57 1.57
C GLY A 372 -16.87 -13.98 2.18
N ALA A 373 -15.90 -14.20 3.06
CA ALA A 373 -15.81 -15.47 3.78
C ALA A 373 -17.05 -15.73 4.63
N TYR A 374 -17.46 -17.02 4.69
CA TYR A 374 -18.51 -17.43 5.61
C TYR A 374 -18.04 -17.29 7.05
N VAL A 375 -18.82 -16.59 7.86
CA VAL A 375 -18.60 -16.45 9.30
C VAL A 375 -19.80 -17.07 10.03
N ALA A 376 -19.55 -18.17 10.73
CA ALA A 376 -20.58 -18.84 11.51
C ALA A 376 -21.06 -17.97 12.69
N PHE A 377 -22.36 -17.95 12.96
CA PHE A 377 -22.87 -17.28 14.14
C PHE A 377 -22.40 -17.98 15.42
N PRO A 378 -21.91 -17.24 16.44
CA PRO A 378 -21.47 -17.82 17.68
C PRO A 378 -22.64 -18.47 18.43
N LYS A 379 -22.45 -19.68 18.92
CA LYS A 379 -23.39 -20.33 19.83
C LYS A 379 -23.22 -19.71 21.21
N LYS A 380 -24.20 -18.94 21.67
CA LYS A 380 -24.17 -18.28 22.99
C LYS A 380 -24.25 -19.32 24.11
N GLY A 381 -23.48 -19.13 25.16
CA GLY A 381 -23.51 -19.97 26.37
C GLY A 381 -22.13 -20.30 26.90
N LEU A 382 -22.10 -21.05 28.00
CA LEU A 382 -20.89 -21.60 28.60
C LEU A 382 -20.58 -22.96 27.94
N HIS A 383 -19.45 -23.05 27.29
CA HIS A 383 -19.00 -24.29 26.63
C HIS A 383 -17.80 -24.85 27.40
N LYS A 384 -17.77 -26.17 27.60
CA LYS A 384 -16.67 -26.89 28.24
C LYS A 384 -15.93 -27.72 27.19
N TRP A 385 -14.64 -27.95 27.43
CA TRP A 385 -13.79 -28.80 26.57
C TRP A 385 -13.65 -28.27 25.14
N ILE A 386 -13.41 -26.97 25.00
CA ILE A 386 -13.23 -26.33 23.70
C ILE A 386 -11.78 -26.50 23.26
N GLY A 387 -11.60 -27.06 22.06
CA GLY A 387 -10.32 -27.02 21.33
C GLY A 387 -10.39 -26.01 20.20
N SER A 388 -9.32 -25.25 19.99
CA SER A 388 -9.18 -24.34 18.85
C SER A 388 -8.00 -24.76 17.99
N MET A 389 -8.22 -24.81 16.67
CA MET A 389 -7.16 -25.03 15.69
C MET A 389 -7.15 -23.86 14.70
N ASP A 390 -5.97 -23.35 14.42
CA ASP A 390 -5.75 -22.31 13.42
C ASP A 390 -4.98 -22.87 12.22
N LEU A 391 -5.47 -22.56 11.01
CA LEU A 391 -4.83 -22.97 9.76
C LEU A 391 -3.79 -21.94 9.34
N ASN A 392 -2.55 -22.33 9.42
CA ASN A 392 -1.43 -21.45 9.10
C ASN A 392 -1.44 -21.04 7.63
N SER A 393 -1.55 -19.72 7.37
CA SER A 393 -1.58 -19.15 5.99
C SER A 393 -2.66 -19.82 5.12
N LEU A 394 -3.91 -19.89 5.59
CA LEU A 394 -5.00 -20.64 4.96
C LEU A 394 -5.14 -20.34 3.46
N TYR A 395 -5.43 -19.10 3.06
CA TYR A 395 -5.63 -18.72 1.66
C TYR A 395 -4.40 -18.99 0.77
N PRO A 396 -3.19 -18.57 1.15
CA PRO A 396 -1.98 -18.93 0.39
C PRO A 396 -1.78 -20.43 0.24
N SER A 397 -2.14 -21.21 1.25
CA SER A 397 -2.00 -22.68 1.21
C SER A 397 -3.00 -23.32 0.25
N VAL A 398 -4.25 -22.85 0.22
CA VAL A 398 -5.28 -23.32 -0.74
C VAL A 398 -4.88 -22.96 -2.17
N ILE A 399 -4.47 -21.71 -2.44
CA ILE A 399 -4.03 -21.29 -3.77
C ILE A 399 -2.87 -22.18 -4.27
N ARG A 400 -1.92 -22.50 -3.40
CA ARG A 400 -0.78 -23.36 -3.74
C ARG A 400 -1.19 -24.81 -3.94
N ALA A 401 -2.09 -25.34 -3.08
CA ALA A 401 -2.52 -26.75 -3.14
C ALA A 401 -3.31 -27.05 -4.42
N LEU A 402 -4.16 -26.13 -4.84
CA LEU A 402 -4.97 -26.26 -6.06
C LEU A 402 -4.29 -25.70 -7.31
N ASN A 403 -3.09 -25.14 -7.17
CA ASN A 403 -2.39 -24.45 -8.26
C ASN A 403 -3.24 -23.34 -8.91
N MET A 404 -3.95 -22.54 -8.11
CA MET A 404 -4.91 -21.53 -8.56
C MET A 404 -4.19 -20.36 -9.22
N ASP A 405 -4.33 -20.26 -10.53
CA ASP A 405 -3.75 -19.20 -11.36
C ASP A 405 -4.60 -19.04 -12.62
N PRO A 406 -4.79 -17.84 -13.19
CA PRO A 406 -5.49 -17.69 -14.46
C PRO A 406 -4.95 -18.55 -15.60
N ALA A 407 -3.65 -18.85 -15.57
CA ALA A 407 -2.98 -19.67 -16.59
C ALA A 407 -3.14 -21.18 -16.38
N THR A 408 -3.66 -21.62 -15.25
CA THR A 408 -3.83 -23.05 -14.93
C THR A 408 -5.28 -23.51 -14.96
N ILE A 409 -6.22 -22.61 -15.23
CA ILE A 409 -7.63 -22.97 -15.44
C ILE A 409 -7.72 -23.77 -16.73
N VAL A 410 -8.37 -24.93 -16.68
CA VAL A 410 -8.63 -25.79 -17.85
C VAL A 410 -10.12 -25.94 -18.12
N GLY A 411 -10.97 -25.71 -17.12
CA GLY A 411 -12.42 -25.75 -17.27
C GLY A 411 -13.17 -25.29 -16.02
N GLN A 412 -14.46 -25.09 -16.17
CA GLN A 412 -15.37 -24.70 -15.11
C GLN A 412 -16.65 -25.52 -15.19
N LEU A 413 -17.09 -26.08 -14.08
CA LEU A 413 -18.44 -26.64 -13.95
C LEU A 413 -19.43 -25.46 -13.98
N ARG A 414 -20.38 -25.47 -14.94
CA ARG A 414 -21.37 -24.40 -15.04
C ARG A 414 -22.31 -24.47 -13.83
N PRO A 415 -22.47 -23.41 -13.04
CA PRO A 415 -23.12 -23.45 -11.72
C PRO A 415 -24.66 -23.47 -11.80
N THR A 416 -25.27 -24.19 -12.75
CA THR A 416 -26.71 -24.20 -13.00
C THR A 416 -27.51 -24.68 -11.80
N LEU A 417 -27.12 -25.83 -11.19
CA LEU A 417 -27.81 -26.39 -10.02
C LEU A 417 -27.67 -25.48 -8.80
N THR A 418 -26.50 -24.88 -8.64
CA THR A 418 -26.22 -23.95 -7.55
C THR A 418 -27.02 -22.68 -7.70
N GLU A 419 -27.13 -22.12 -8.89
CA GLU A 419 -27.94 -20.92 -9.18
C GLU A 419 -29.42 -21.16 -8.93
N GLU A 420 -29.97 -22.29 -9.40
CA GLU A 420 -31.35 -22.70 -9.13
C GLU A 420 -31.60 -22.81 -7.62
N TYR A 421 -30.75 -23.51 -6.91
CA TYR A 421 -30.81 -23.65 -5.45
C TYR A 421 -30.77 -22.32 -4.72
N LEU A 422 -29.85 -21.43 -5.08
CA LEU A 422 -29.72 -20.10 -4.45
C LEU A 422 -30.96 -19.27 -4.72
N ASN A 423 -31.47 -19.28 -5.95
CA ASN A 423 -32.70 -18.57 -6.32
C ASN A 423 -33.90 -19.07 -5.49
N GLU A 424 -34.06 -20.39 -5.32
CA GLU A 424 -35.09 -20.96 -4.46
C GLU A 424 -34.90 -20.55 -3.00
N ALA A 425 -33.72 -20.75 -2.44
CA ALA A 425 -33.43 -20.48 -1.03
C ALA A 425 -33.63 -19.00 -0.68
N MET A 426 -33.19 -18.07 -1.53
CA MET A 426 -33.26 -16.65 -1.25
C MET A 426 -34.65 -16.06 -1.58
N ASN A 427 -35.25 -16.45 -2.69
CA ASN A 427 -36.51 -15.85 -3.16
C ASN A 427 -37.75 -16.50 -2.54
N LEU A 428 -37.81 -17.83 -2.45
CA LEU A 428 -38.96 -18.57 -1.91
C LEU A 428 -38.84 -18.78 -0.41
N GLN A 429 -37.68 -19.23 0.08
CA GLN A 429 -37.47 -19.52 1.52
C GLN A 429 -37.03 -18.31 2.32
N LYS A 430 -36.82 -17.14 1.68
CA LYS A 430 -36.38 -15.89 2.32
C LYS A 430 -35.11 -16.01 3.16
N LYS A 431 -34.23 -16.95 2.83
CA LYS A 431 -32.94 -17.07 3.50
C LYS A 431 -31.98 -15.97 3.05
N SER A 432 -31.08 -15.56 3.94
CA SER A 432 -29.91 -14.77 3.54
C SER A 432 -28.95 -15.64 2.69
N PHE A 433 -28.07 -15.02 1.94
CA PHE A 433 -27.03 -15.73 1.18
C PHE A 433 -26.24 -16.69 2.09
N ALA A 434 -25.76 -16.20 3.25
CA ALA A 434 -25.05 -17.03 4.23
C ALA A 434 -25.92 -18.17 4.77
N GLY A 435 -27.22 -17.91 5.01
CA GLY A 435 -28.17 -18.93 5.47
C GLY A 435 -28.50 -19.99 4.42
N ALA A 436 -28.40 -19.66 3.13
CA ALA A 436 -28.53 -20.64 2.05
C ALA A 436 -27.35 -21.63 2.02
N TRP A 437 -26.15 -21.16 2.38
CA TRP A 437 -24.94 -21.99 2.43
C TRP A 437 -24.71 -22.71 3.75
N GLU A 438 -25.58 -22.53 4.75
CA GLU A 438 -25.41 -23.20 6.04
C GLU A 438 -25.46 -24.74 5.87
N GLY A 439 -24.38 -25.39 6.30
CA GLY A 439 -24.23 -26.87 6.20
C GLY A 439 -23.85 -27.36 4.80
N LYS A 440 -23.56 -26.47 3.84
CA LYS A 440 -23.10 -26.83 2.50
C LYS A 440 -21.59 -26.65 2.37
N PHE A 441 -20.93 -27.56 1.67
CA PHE A 441 -19.51 -27.48 1.35
C PHE A 441 -19.33 -27.55 -0.16
N GLY A 442 -18.96 -26.41 -0.76
CA GLY A 442 -18.82 -26.32 -2.21
C GLY A 442 -20.14 -26.12 -2.96
N THR A 443 -20.05 -25.98 -4.27
CA THR A 443 -21.22 -25.88 -5.15
C THR A 443 -21.97 -27.21 -5.26
N LEU A 444 -23.24 -27.19 -5.67
CA LEU A 444 -24.01 -28.41 -5.86
C LEU A 444 -23.42 -29.27 -6.97
N GLU A 445 -22.81 -28.69 -7.98
CA GLU A 445 -22.06 -29.37 -9.03
C GLU A 445 -20.84 -30.11 -8.45
N TYR A 446 -20.10 -29.49 -7.51
CA TYR A 446 -19.01 -30.15 -6.80
C TYR A 446 -19.51 -31.33 -5.97
N GLU A 447 -20.62 -31.16 -5.22
CA GLU A 447 -21.25 -32.23 -4.47
C GLU A 447 -21.65 -33.38 -5.40
N ALA A 448 -22.22 -33.10 -6.58
CA ALA A 448 -22.61 -34.09 -7.57
C ALA A 448 -21.42 -34.85 -8.14
N VAL A 449 -20.28 -34.21 -8.35
CA VAL A 449 -19.04 -34.90 -8.78
C VAL A 449 -18.49 -35.77 -7.68
N MET A 450 -18.49 -35.30 -6.43
CA MET A 450 -17.93 -36.05 -5.29
C MET A 450 -18.85 -37.19 -4.80
N ASP A 451 -20.12 -37.20 -5.19
CA ASP A 451 -21.06 -38.26 -4.93
C ASP A 451 -21.13 -39.22 -6.15
N GLU A 452 -20.26 -40.21 -6.18
CA GLU A 452 -20.17 -41.21 -7.27
C GLU A 452 -21.49 -41.92 -7.63
N LYS A 453 -22.50 -41.84 -6.77
CA LYS A 453 -23.82 -42.45 -6.99
C LYS A 453 -24.79 -41.54 -7.72
N ARG A 454 -24.44 -40.27 -7.89
CA ARG A 454 -25.29 -39.30 -8.59
C ARG A 454 -25.04 -39.32 -10.09
N ASP A 455 -26.08 -39.63 -10.84
CA ASP A 455 -26.11 -39.56 -12.31
C ASP A 455 -26.75 -38.23 -12.74
N VAL A 456 -26.15 -37.11 -12.30
CA VAL A 456 -26.61 -35.77 -12.64
C VAL A 456 -25.80 -35.26 -13.81
N ALA A 457 -26.50 -34.79 -14.86
CA ALA A 457 -25.84 -34.16 -16.00
C ALA A 457 -25.30 -32.76 -15.63
N LEU A 458 -24.04 -32.56 -15.82
CA LEU A 458 -23.33 -31.31 -15.55
C LEU A 458 -22.67 -30.81 -16.82
N THR A 459 -22.71 -29.52 -17.04
CA THR A 459 -21.99 -28.87 -18.16
C THR A 459 -20.61 -28.42 -17.69
N VAL A 460 -19.58 -28.80 -18.44
CA VAL A 460 -18.21 -28.33 -18.26
C VAL A 460 -17.89 -27.35 -19.38
N ASP A 461 -17.61 -26.11 -19.03
CA ASP A 461 -17.11 -25.10 -19.97
C ASP A 461 -15.57 -25.17 -19.97
N TRP A 462 -14.98 -25.53 -21.10
CA TRP A 462 -13.53 -25.65 -21.24
C TRP A 462 -12.88 -24.33 -21.67
N GLU A 463 -11.66 -24.09 -21.22
CA GLU A 463 -10.90 -22.87 -21.56
C GLU A 463 -10.67 -22.70 -23.08
N ASN A 464 -10.69 -23.78 -23.84
CA ASN A 464 -10.59 -23.75 -25.31
C ASN A 464 -11.89 -23.28 -26.02
N GLY A 465 -12.94 -22.94 -25.27
CA GLY A 465 -14.23 -22.49 -25.77
C GLY A 465 -15.18 -23.63 -26.18
N THR A 466 -14.86 -24.88 -25.90
CA THR A 466 -15.79 -26.03 -26.08
C THR A 466 -16.56 -26.29 -24.80
N GLU A 467 -17.70 -26.98 -24.91
CA GLU A 467 -18.48 -27.47 -23.78
C GLU A 467 -18.76 -28.96 -23.91
N ASP A 468 -18.78 -29.64 -22.78
CA ASP A 468 -19.22 -31.04 -22.68
C ASP A 468 -20.31 -31.17 -21.61
N VAL A 469 -21.27 -32.06 -21.85
CA VAL A 469 -22.29 -32.44 -20.88
C VAL A 469 -21.97 -33.86 -20.41
N LEU A 470 -21.59 -33.99 -19.16
CA LEU A 470 -21.11 -35.23 -18.54
C LEU A 470 -21.84 -35.48 -17.22
N SER A 471 -21.98 -36.72 -16.82
CA SER A 471 -22.47 -37.04 -15.47
C SER A 471 -21.42 -36.70 -14.40
N GLY A 472 -21.86 -36.48 -13.17
CA GLY A 472 -20.94 -36.26 -12.04
C GLY A 472 -19.93 -37.41 -11.87
N ALA A 473 -20.37 -38.65 -12.12
CA ALA A 473 -19.50 -39.84 -12.06
C ALA A 473 -18.44 -39.86 -13.17
N GLU A 474 -18.78 -39.42 -14.40
CA GLU A 474 -17.82 -39.32 -15.51
C GLU A 474 -16.78 -38.22 -15.24
N ILE A 475 -17.19 -37.09 -14.70
CA ILE A 475 -16.28 -36.01 -14.32
C ILE A 475 -15.35 -36.49 -13.19
N TYR A 476 -15.87 -37.20 -12.18
CA TYR A 476 -15.05 -37.76 -11.12
C TYR A 476 -13.96 -38.69 -11.68
N LYS A 477 -14.32 -39.63 -12.53
CA LYS A 477 -13.37 -40.55 -13.19
C LYS A 477 -12.33 -39.77 -14.02
N MET A 478 -12.78 -38.77 -14.74
CA MET A 478 -11.91 -37.95 -15.57
C MET A 478 -10.86 -37.18 -14.76
N ILE A 479 -11.22 -36.65 -13.58
CA ILE A 479 -10.34 -35.83 -12.75
C ILE A 479 -9.50 -36.70 -11.81
N PHE A 480 -10.11 -37.67 -11.14
CA PHE A 480 -9.46 -38.41 -10.03
C PHE A 480 -8.93 -39.81 -10.42
N GLU A 481 -9.41 -40.42 -11.49
CA GLU A 481 -9.02 -41.80 -11.89
C GLU A 481 -8.22 -41.84 -13.19
N SER A 482 -8.26 -40.81 -14.03
CA SER A 482 -7.64 -40.83 -15.37
C SER A 482 -6.15 -40.50 -15.41
N ASN A 483 -5.49 -40.29 -14.27
CA ASN A 483 -4.09 -39.81 -14.16
C ASN A 483 -3.83 -38.44 -14.85
N LYS A 484 -4.89 -37.70 -15.17
CA LYS A 484 -4.71 -36.30 -15.61
C LYS A 484 -4.20 -35.45 -14.44
N PRO A 485 -3.28 -34.54 -14.68
CA PRO A 485 -2.75 -33.66 -13.64
C PRO A 485 -3.74 -32.54 -13.30
N TRP A 486 -4.97 -32.88 -12.94
CA TRP A 486 -6.06 -31.96 -12.70
C TRP A 486 -6.49 -31.93 -11.24
N MET A 487 -6.97 -30.78 -10.80
CA MET A 487 -7.52 -30.53 -9.45
C MET A 487 -8.87 -29.83 -9.59
N LEU A 488 -9.88 -30.29 -8.85
CA LEU A 488 -11.20 -29.66 -8.78
C LEU A 488 -11.31 -28.83 -7.50
N SER A 489 -11.63 -27.56 -7.64
CA SER A 489 -11.95 -26.71 -6.50
C SER A 489 -13.42 -26.82 -6.12
N SER A 490 -13.77 -26.47 -4.88
CA SER A 490 -15.14 -26.58 -4.35
C SER A 490 -16.16 -25.65 -5.04
N ASN A 491 -15.69 -24.64 -5.79
CA ASN A 491 -16.54 -23.80 -6.62
C ASN A 491 -16.69 -24.31 -8.07
N GLY A 492 -16.17 -25.50 -8.36
CA GLY A 492 -16.30 -26.15 -9.66
C GLY A 492 -15.25 -25.76 -10.72
N THR A 493 -14.22 -24.99 -10.35
CA THR A 493 -13.12 -24.70 -11.29
C THR A 493 -12.14 -25.85 -11.33
N ILE A 494 -11.71 -26.23 -12.53
CA ILE A 494 -10.72 -27.29 -12.78
C ILE A 494 -9.38 -26.62 -13.11
N PHE A 495 -8.35 -26.94 -12.33
CA PHE A 495 -6.98 -26.44 -12.53
C PHE A 495 -6.06 -27.57 -12.96
N THR A 496 -5.08 -27.28 -13.83
CA THR A 496 -4.00 -28.20 -14.13
C THR A 496 -2.82 -28.05 -13.16
N THR A 497 -2.17 -29.16 -12.84
CA THR A 497 -0.89 -29.18 -12.11
C THR A 497 0.29 -29.60 -13.01
N GLU A 498 0.08 -29.66 -14.34
CA GLU A 498 1.12 -29.97 -15.31
C GLU A 498 2.29 -28.98 -15.26
N HIS A 499 1.99 -27.74 -14.99
CA HIS A 499 2.97 -26.68 -14.75
C HIS A 499 2.57 -25.84 -13.54
N GLU A 500 3.53 -25.27 -12.85
CA GLU A 500 3.29 -24.40 -11.69
C GLU A 500 2.88 -23.00 -12.15
N GLY A 501 1.70 -22.52 -11.74
CA GLY A 501 1.22 -21.18 -11.99
C GLY A 501 2.16 -20.10 -11.42
N VAL A 502 2.09 -18.88 -11.94
CA VAL A 502 2.92 -17.74 -11.49
C VAL A 502 2.59 -17.39 -10.03
N ILE A 503 1.30 -17.27 -9.70
CA ILE A 503 0.83 -16.91 -8.35
C ILE A 503 1.16 -18.01 -7.32
N PRO A 504 0.82 -19.29 -7.54
CA PRO A 504 1.19 -20.37 -6.62
C PRO A 504 2.70 -20.46 -6.37
N GLY A 505 3.50 -20.32 -7.42
CA GLY A 505 4.95 -20.36 -7.33
C GLY A 505 5.52 -19.15 -6.59
N LEU A 506 4.98 -17.95 -6.79
CA LEU A 506 5.33 -16.76 -6.01
C LEU A 506 5.05 -16.97 -4.53
N LEU A 507 3.85 -17.47 -4.18
CA LEU A 507 3.47 -17.78 -2.80
C LEU A 507 4.35 -18.86 -2.16
N LYS A 508 4.72 -19.89 -2.93
CA LYS A 508 5.64 -20.96 -2.49
C LYS A 508 7.02 -20.38 -2.16
N ARG A 509 7.54 -19.52 -3.04
CA ARG A 509 8.83 -18.83 -2.85
C ARG A 509 8.79 -17.93 -1.62
N TRP A 510 7.79 -17.05 -1.49
CA TRP A 510 7.65 -16.17 -0.33
C TRP A 510 7.51 -16.93 1.01
N TYR A 511 6.80 -18.05 1.00
CA TYR A 511 6.65 -18.88 2.18
C TYR A 511 7.99 -19.51 2.60
N GLN A 512 8.76 -19.99 1.63
CA GLN A 512 10.08 -20.56 1.87
C GLN A 512 11.07 -19.49 2.36
N GLU A 513 11.15 -18.36 1.66
CA GLU A 513 11.97 -17.22 2.07
C GLU A 513 11.64 -16.75 3.49
N ARG A 514 10.34 -16.70 3.83
CA ARG A 514 9.92 -16.34 5.19
C ARG A 514 10.43 -17.32 6.24
N LYS A 515 10.38 -18.62 5.98
CA LYS A 515 10.93 -19.63 6.88
C LYS A 515 12.43 -19.47 7.11
N GLU A 516 13.17 -19.19 6.04
CA GLU A 516 14.61 -18.92 6.11
C GLU A 516 14.92 -17.67 6.95
N LEU A 517 14.18 -16.58 6.71
CA LEU A 517 14.30 -15.35 7.49
C LEU A 517 13.94 -15.55 8.97
N GLN A 518 12.92 -16.35 9.28
CA GLN A 518 12.55 -16.70 10.65
C GLN A 518 13.65 -17.54 11.34
N ALA A 519 14.33 -18.41 10.60
CA ALA A 519 15.46 -19.16 11.13
C ALA A 519 16.65 -18.25 11.45
N GLN A 520 16.95 -17.25 10.60
CA GLN A 520 17.98 -16.24 10.90
C GLN A 520 17.57 -15.37 12.10
N LEU A 521 16.32 -14.92 12.16
CA LEU A 521 15.80 -14.17 13.30
C LEU A 521 15.95 -14.96 14.62
N LYS A 522 15.68 -16.27 14.59
CA LYS A 522 15.87 -17.12 15.77
C LYS A 522 17.34 -17.15 16.19
N LYS A 523 18.28 -17.35 15.26
CA LYS A 523 19.73 -17.31 15.56
C LYS A 523 20.16 -15.97 16.16
N ALA A 524 19.66 -14.85 15.59
CA ALA A 524 19.95 -13.52 16.11
C ALA A 524 19.41 -13.31 17.54
N LYS A 525 18.21 -13.84 17.83
CA LYS A 525 17.62 -13.84 19.18
C LYS A 525 18.45 -14.69 20.16
N ASP A 526 18.85 -15.89 19.75
CA ASP A 526 19.68 -16.77 20.58
C ASP A 526 21.07 -16.13 20.90
N ALA A 527 21.61 -15.35 19.93
CA ALA A 527 22.84 -14.58 20.09
C ALA A 527 22.64 -13.21 20.79
N ASN A 528 21.41 -12.83 21.13
CA ASN A 528 21.04 -11.52 21.70
C ASN A 528 21.58 -10.31 20.89
N ASN A 529 21.69 -10.46 19.56
CA ASN A 529 22.16 -9.42 18.66
C ASN A 529 20.98 -8.52 18.22
N LYS A 530 20.79 -7.40 18.90
CA LYS A 530 19.66 -6.48 18.66
C LYS A 530 19.57 -5.97 17.21
N ILE A 531 20.70 -5.67 16.57
CA ILE A 531 20.74 -5.15 15.19
C ILE A 531 20.26 -6.23 14.22
N GLU A 532 20.75 -7.46 14.33
CA GLU A 532 20.30 -8.55 13.47
C GLU A 532 18.86 -8.98 13.77
N ILE A 533 18.42 -8.94 15.03
CA ILE A 533 17.01 -9.19 15.40
C ILE A 533 16.11 -8.24 14.62
N GLU A 534 16.40 -6.95 14.67
CA GLU A 534 15.62 -5.93 13.97
C GLU A 534 15.64 -6.12 12.44
N TYR A 535 16.81 -6.37 11.87
CA TYR A 535 17.00 -6.60 10.45
C TYR A 535 16.18 -7.80 9.92
N TRP A 536 16.30 -8.96 10.60
CA TRP A 536 15.60 -10.17 10.15
C TRP A 536 14.10 -10.14 10.45
N ASP A 537 13.68 -9.47 11.53
CA ASP A 537 12.26 -9.36 11.89
C ASP A 537 11.49 -8.55 10.86
N LYS A 538 11.99 -7.39 10.44
CA LYS A 538 11.38 -6.59 9.38
C LYS A 538 11.22 -7.37 8.08
N ARG A 539 12.26 -8.06 7.65
CA ARG A 539 12.26 -8.82 6.39
C ARG A 539 11.27 -9.98 6.40
N GLN A 540 11.17 -10.74 7.50
CA GLN A 540 10.17 -11.80 7.60
C GLN A 540 8.76 -11.22 7.67
N LEU A 541 8.58 -10.04 8.28
CA LEU A 541 7.28 -9.36 8.35
C LEU A 541 6.80 -8.88 6.97
N VAL A 542 7.69 -8.35 6.14
CA VAL A 542 7.39 -8.02 4.73
C VAL A 542 6.82 -9.24 4.00
N LYS A 543 7.45 -10.42 4.14
CA LYS A 543 6.94 -11.65 3.52
C LYS A 543 5.58 -12.07 4.08
N LYS A 544 5.35 -11.88 5.38
CA LYS A 544 4.03 -12.12 6.00
C LYS A 544 2.96 -11.22 5.40
N ILE A 545 3.26 -9.92 5.25
CA ILE A 545 2.35 -8.94 4.67
C ILE A 545 2.02 -9.31 3.22
N ASN A 546 3.03 -9.58 2.39
CA ASN A 546 2.83 -9.98 1.00
C ASN A 546 1.96 -11.24 0.88
N LEU A 547 2.24 -12.28 1.68
CA LEU A 547 1.44 -13.52 1.70
C LEU A 547 -0.03 -13.28 2.06
N ASN A 548 -0.28 -12.46 3.09
CA ASN A 548 -1.63 -12.22 3.59
C ASN A 548 -2.44 -11.26 2.68
N SER A 549 -1.76 -10.31 2.04
CA SER A 549 -2.40 -9.30 1.20
C SER A 549 -2.77 -9.80 -0.19
N LEU A 550 -2.11 -10.86 -0.69
CA LEU A 550 -2.25 -11.32 -2.07
C LEU A 550 -3.70 -11.72 -2.39
N TYR A 551 -4.33 -12.52 -1.54
CA TYR A 551 -5.70 -12.97 -1.77
C TYR A 551 -6.68 -11.78 -1.89
N GLY A 552 -6.65 -10.86 -0.93
CA GLY A 552 -7.52 -9.68 -0.97
C GLY A 552 -7.23 -8.75 -2.15
N ALA A 553 -5.98 -8.71 -2.59
CA ALA A 553 -5.59 -7.89 -3.74
C ALA A 553 -6.09 -8.46 -5.07
N ILE A 554 -5.99 -9.77 -5.30
CA ILE A 554 -6.47 -10.40 -6.54
C ILE A 554 -7.99 -10.44 -6.64
N LEU A 555 -8.71 -10.37 -5.52
CA LEU A 555 -10.18 -10.24 -5.52
C LEU A 555 -10.65 -8.84 -5.89
N ASN A 556 -9.78 -7.84 -5.91
CA ASN A 556 -10.16 -6.47 -6.24
C ASN A 556 -10.45 -6.36 -7.75
N PRO A 557 -11.62 -5.83 -8.17
CA PRO A 557 -11.97 -5.70 -9.59
C PRO A 557 -11.00 -4.83 -10.40
N GLY A 558 -10.17 -4.01 -9.74
CA GLY A 558 -9.11 -3.21 -10.37
C GLY A 558 -7.79 -3.98 -10.51
N CYS A 559 -7.69 -5.22 -10.03
CA CYS A 559 -6.50 -6.03 -10.17
C CYS A 559 -6.40 -6.62 -11.59
N ARG A 560 -5.17 -6.83 -12.03
CA ARG A 560 -4.85 -7.43 -13.35
C ARG A 560 -5.15 -8.92 -13.44
N PHE A 561 -5.15 -9.63 -12.30
CA PHE A 561 -5.18 -11.08 -12.18
C PHE A 561 -6.44 -11.57 -11.51
#